data_fe3607960df660edcc9cb40b7621c9e8
#
_entry.id   fe3607960df660edcc9cb40b7621c9e8
#
_cell.length_a   1.000
_cell.length_b   1.000
_cell.length_c   1.000
_cell.angle_alpha   90.00
_cell.angle_beta   90.00
_cell.angle_gamma   90.00
#
_symmetry.space_group_name_H-M   'P 1'
#
loop_
_entity.id
_entity.type
_entity.pdbx_description
1 polymer ?
#
loop_
_entity_poly.entity_id
_entity_poly.type
_entity_poly.pdbx_seq_one_letter_code
_entity_poly.pdbx_strand_id
1 'polypeptide(L)'
;MKFKAEIGMNVDGKKYDSKLFKTLETITETFSQRKAANKLNISHSVLNRRIKNAEDKLGFRLVQSNKSGTELTINGNELLKKYLQYQNRANEVEKIMIYGGPITIGLLEYLNTDFSMDLGLYSCSDENSYSLGERGLVDILALDDPLIGFKKDLEFVPIAHDHLVLITNDKNLENENIKYLDDLNNLKFVSVTGTAQRLAWQTLEGNDMNFNIIKTFNSQYDAFKFVKNSKSIYTFLNGSFFKGNDILKRETEHVISLVPLNKDKEGVNEFIDYVLNSQEKIAKQGFKPIKPWKI
;
A
#
# COMPACT_ATOMS: atom_id res chain seq x y z
N MET A 1 0.93 -16.86 21.34
CA MET A 1 1.60 -15.96 22.31
C MET A 1 1.36 -14.55 21.79
N LYS A 2 0.71 -13.67 22.57
CA LYS A 2 0.46 -12.28 22.12
C LYS A 2 1.68 -11.42 22.45
N PHE A 3 2.26 -10.77 21.45
CA PHE A 3 3.36 -9.83 21.62
C PHE A 3 2.85 -8.39 21.44
N LYS A 4 3.30 -7.50 22.30
CA LYS A 4 3.08 -6.06 22.15
C LYS A 4 4.44 -5.37 22.19
N ALA A 5 4.80 -4.66 21.13
CA ALA A 5 6.01 -3.86 21.12
C ALA A 5 5.82 -2.58 21.96
N GLU A 6 6.78 -2.28 22.83
CA GLU A 6 6.83 -0.99 23.53
C GLU A 6 8.06 -0.23 23.06
N ILE A 7 7.84 0.97 22.55
CA ILE A 7 8.92 1.81 22.03
C ILE A 7 9.54 2.61 23.18
N GLY A 8 10.87 2.57 23.28
CA GLY A 8 11.65 3.56 24.02
C GLY A 8 12.20 4.61 23.06
N MET A 9 12.74 5.70 23.58
CA MET A 9 13.35 6.77 22.81
C MET A 9 14.77 7.04 23.26
N ASN A 10 15.67 7.31 22.31
CA ASN A 10 17.02 7.80 22.61
C ASN A 10 17.04 9.31 22.34
N VAL A 11 17.37 10.10 23.35
CA VAL A 11 17.52 11.55 23.24
C VAL A 11 18.95 11.89 23.68
N ASP A 12 19.74 12.46 22.77
CA ASP A 12 21.14 12.85 23.00
C ASP A 12 22.00 11.72 23.62
N GLY A 13 21.85 10.49 23.08
CA GLY A 13 22.58 9.32 23.56
C GLY A 13 22.01 8.66 24.81
N LYS A 14 21.00 9.23 25.47
CA LYS A 14 20.38 8.69 26.67
C LYS A 14 19.06 8.01 26.38
N LYS A 15 18.87 6.78 26.91
CA LYS A 15 17.67 5.97 26.69
C LYS A 15 16.58 6.30 27.71
N TYR A 16 15.35 6.43 27.20
CA TYR A 16 14.11 6.64 27.97
C TYR A 16 13.10 5.55 27.59
N ASP A 17 12.46 4.96 28.59
CA ASP A 17 11.47 3.90 28.38
C ASP A 17 10.06 4.43 28.06
N SER A 18 9.19 3.57 27.57
CA SER A 18 7.79 3.87 27.28
C SER A 18 7.02 4.40 28.51
N LYS A 19 7.44 4.02 29.73
CA LYS A 19 6.77 4.41 30.98
C LYS A 19 6.87 5.90 31.24
N LEU A 20 7.98 6.54 30.87
CA LEU A 20 8.12 7.99 30.96
C LEU A 20 7.06 8.68 30.09
N PHE A 21 6.97 8.29 28.82
CA PHE A 21 6.06 8.93 27.86
C PHE A 21 4.60 8.71 28.22
N LYS A 22 4.23 7.50 28.66
CA LYS A 22 2.89 7.22 29.23
C LYS A 22 2.58 8.10 30.43
N THR A 23 3.60 8.42 31.23
CA THR A 23 3.43 9.33 32.37
C THR A 23 3.15 10.77 31.93
N LEU A 24 3.91 11.28 30.95
CA LEU A 24 3.71 12.62 30.39
C LEU A 24 2.34 12.73 29.69
N GLU A 25 1.96 11.75 28.87
CA GLU A 25 0.67 11.67 28.21
C GLU A 25 -0.49 11.69 29.21
N THR A 26 -0.40 10.87 30.27
CA THR A 26 -1.46 10.83 31.30
C THR A 26 -1.54 12.15 32.10
N ILE A 27 -0.45 12.88 32.23
CA ILE A 27 -0.47 14.23 32.87
C ILE A 27 -1.23 15.21 31.95
N THR A 28 -1.05 15.17 30.62
CA THR A 28 -1.78 16.07 29.71
C THR A 28 -3.28 15.81 29.72
N GLU A 29 -3.71 14.59 29.99
CA GLU A 29 -5.13 14.22 30.08
C GLU A 29 -5.77 14.59 31.41
N THR A 30 -4.99 14.50 32.50
CA THR A 30 -5.52 14.63 33.87
C THR A 30 -5.25 15.98 34.55
N PHE A 31 -4.30 16.75 34.00
CA PHE A 31 -3.79 18.02 34.52
C PHE A 31 -3.35 17.92 36.00
N SER A 32 -2.96 16.71 36.46
CA SER A 32 -2.59 16.45 37.87
C SER A 32 -1.71 15.22 37.99
N GLN A 33 -0.54 15.38 38.59
CA GLN A 33 0.36 14.26 38.84
C GLN A 33 -0.26 13.19 39.75
N ARG A 34 -1.11 13.58 40.70
CA ARG A 34 -1.79 12.64 41.63
C ARG A 34 -2.85 11.83 40.85
N LYS A 35 -3.67 12.48 40.01
CA LYS A 35 -4.65 11.79 39.17
C LYS A 35 -3.97 10.91 38.13
N ALA A 36 -2.88 11.38 37.54
CA ALA A 36 -2.07 10.60 36.61
C ALA A 36 -1.49 9.32 37.26
N ALA A 37 -0.95 9.45 38.46
CA ALA A 37 -0.43 8.30 39.21
C ALA A 37 -1.54 7.25 39.46
N ASN A 38 -2.72 7.69 39.91
CA ASN A 38 -3.87 6.81 40.11
C ASN A 38 -4.29 6.12 38.83
N LYS A 39 -4.38 6.85 37.70
CA LYS A 39 -4.75 6.29 36.39
C LYS A 39 -3.74 5.25 35.89
N LEU A 40 -2.46 5.43 36.23
CA LEU A 40 -1.37 4.51 35.88
C LEU A 40 -1.17 3.36 36.90
N ASN A 41 -1.98 3.27 37.94
CA ASN A 41 -1.83 2.31 39.04
C ASN A 41 -0.44 2.29 39.67
N ILE A 42 0.15 3.49 39.89
CA ILE A 42 1.43 3.68 40.57
C ILE A 42 1.29 4.71 41.70
N SER A 43 2.21 4.68 42.68
CA SER A 43 2.22 5.71 43.71
C SER A 43 2.70 7.06 43.18
N HIS A 44 2.23 8.16 43.77
CA HIS A 44 2.65 9.52 43.41
C HIS A 44 4.18 9.70 43.52
N SER A 45 4.82 9.07 44.52
CA SER A 45 6.27 9.08 44.69
C SER A 45 7.01 8.40 43.52
N VAL A 46 6.47 7.28 42.98
CA VAL A 46 7.03 6.61 41.82
C VAL A 46 6.92 7.48 40.58
N LEU A 47 5.76 8.13 40.36
CA LEU A 47 5.55 9.04 39.23
C LEU A 47 6.53 10.22 39.30
N ASN A 48 6.64 10.88 40.45
CA ASN A 48 7.55 12.01 40.63
C ASN A 48 9.01 11.62 40.43
N ARG A 49 9.44 10.47 40.97
CA ARG A 49 10.80 9.96 40.77
C ARG A 49 11.09 9.70 39.30
N ARG A 50 10.12 9.17 38.56
CA ARG A 50 10.26 8.91 37.12
C ARG A 50 10.49 10.21 36.35
N ILE A 51 9.68 11.23 36.60
CA ILE A 51 9.82 12.55 35.98
C ILE A 51 11.15 13.20 36.36
N LYS A 52 11.45 13.27 37.64
CA LYS A 52 12.69 13.89 38.15
C LYS A 52 13.94 13.23 37.56
N ASN A 53 14.00 11.90 37.56
CA ASN A 53 15.13 11.19 36.98
C ASN A 53 15.29 11.46 35.46
N ALA A 54 14.17 11.68 34.72
CA ALA A 54 14.23 12.04 33.34
C ALA A 54 14.69 13.50 33.14
N GLU A 55 14.18 14.45 33.94
CA GLU A 55 14.58 15.84 33.92
C GLU A 55 16.08 16.02 34.27
N ASP A 56 16.57 15.31 35.31
CA ASP A 56 17.97 15.31 35.68
C ASP A 56 18.89 14.80 34.55
N LYS A 57 18.42 13.80 33.82
CA LYS A 57 19.16 13.28 32.66
C LYS A 57 19.09 14.22 31.44
N LEU A 58 17.94 14.84 31.17
CA LEU A 58 17.73 15.74 30.04
C LEU A 58 18.38 17.11 30.25
N GLY A 59 18.51 17.56 31.52
CA GLY A 59 19.01 18.90 31.87
C GLY A 59 17.96 20.00 31.77
N PHE A 60 16.67 19.63 31.57
CA PHE A 60 15.55 20.59 31.55
C PHE A 60 14.28 19.98 32.13
N ARG A 61 13.35 20.87 32.53
CA ARG A 61 12.07 20.48 33.11
C ARG A 61 11.12 19.95 32.04
N LEU A 62 10.40 18.87 32.39
CA LEU A 62 9.35 18.27 31.52
C LEU A 62 7.96 18.74 31.99
N VAL A 63 7.79 19.00 33.29
CA VAL A 63 6.51 19.39 33.85
C VAL A 63 6.66 20.68 34.68
N GLN A 64 5.58 21.45 34.76
CA GLN A 64 5.42 22.61 35.59
C GLN A 64 4.09 22.56 36.32
N SER A 65 4.06 23.01 37.58
CA SER A 65 2.84 23.10 38.37
C SER A 65 2.48 24.57 38.62
N ASN A 66 1.21 24.88 38.43
CA ASN A 66 0.63 26.20 38.65
C ASN A 66 -0.64 26.07 39.49
N LYS A 67 -1.36 27.19 39.72
CA LYS A 67 -2.61 27.19 40.51
C LYS A 67 -3.74 26.38 39.84
N SER A 68 -3.67 26.14 38.55
CA SER A 68 -4.65 25.37 37.76
C SER A 68 -4.30 23.88 37.66
N GLY A 69 -3.10 23.46 38.05
CA GLY A 69 -2.70 22.05 38.03
C GLY A 69 -1.26 21.81 37.58
N THR A 70 -1.03 20.66 36.96
CA THR A 70 0.28 20.29 36.40
C THR A 70 0.17 20.16 34.90
N GLU A 71 1.04 20.82 34.17
CA GLU A 71 1.13 20.84 32.71
C GLU A 71 2.55 20.48 32.27
N LEU A 72 2.69 20.09 31.02
CA LEU A 72 4.02 19.94 30.42
C LEU A 72 4.63 21.30 30.08
N THR A 73 5.93 21.40 30.21
CA THR A 73 6.69 22.53 29.66
C THR A 73 6.71 22.49 28.13
N ILE A 74 7.22 23.55 27.50
CA ILE A 74 7.42 23.57 26.04
C ILE A 74 8.26 22.37 25.61
N ASN A 75 9.39 22.14 26.31
CA ASN A 75 10.28 21.01 26.01
C ASN A 75 9.61 19.65 26.29
N GLY A 76 8.79 19.54 27.34
CA GLY A 76 8.02 18.33 27.63
C GLY A 76 6.98 18.00 26.55
N ASN A 77 6.29 19.02 26.06
CA ASN A 77 5.34 18.88 24.95
C ASN A 77 6.04 18.48 23.66
N GLU A 78 7.17 19.09 23.33
CA GLU A 78 7.93 18.75 22.12
C GLU A 78 8.44 17.31 22.17
N LEU A 79 8.98 16.90 23.31
CA LEU A 79 9.46 15.53 23.53
C LEU A 79 8.33 14.50 23.40
N LEU A 80 7.19 14.76 24.05
CA LEU A 80 6.01 13.88 23.95
C LEU A 80 5.46 13.83 22.53
N LYS A 81 5.36 14.97 21.83
CA LYS A 81 4.91 15.02 20.44
C LYS A 81 5.76 14.15 19.51
N LYS A 82 7.08 14.23 19.64
CA LYS A 82 8.00 13.37 18.86
C LYS A 82 7.82 11.90 19.18
N TYR A 83 7.69 11.55 20.45
CA TYR A 83 7.44 10.17 20.86
C TYR A 83 6.14 9.63 20.26
N LEU A 84 5.03 10.37 20.34
CA LEU A 84 3.74 9.97 19.80
C LEU A 84 3.77 9.80 18.28
N GLN A 85 4.55 10.63 17.56
CA GLN A 85 4.75 10.45 16.12
C GLN A 85 5.41 9.10 15.78
N TYR A 86 6.42 8.67 16.55
CA TYR A 86 7.07 7.36 16.36
C TYR A 86 6.17 6.21 16.82
N GLN A 87 5.47 6.40 17.93
CA GLN A 87 4.53 5.41 18.45
C GLN A 87 3.36 5.18 17.48
N ASN A 88 2.79 6.23 16.91
CA ASN A 88 1.73 6.10 15.90
C ASN A 88 2.22 5.34 14.65
N ARG A 89 3.44 5.64 14.18
CA ARG A 89 4.04 4.88 13.08
C ARG A 89 4.26 3.40 13.42
N ALA A 90 4.56 3.08 14.67
CA ALA A 90 4.71 1.69 15.11
C ALA A 90 3.38 1.00 15.38
N ASN A 91 2.33 1.75 15.74
CA ASN A 91 0.97 1.23 15.91
C ASN A 91 0.26 1.00 14.57
N GLU A 92 0.71 1.63 13.47
CA GLU A 92 0.29 1.26 12.12
C GLU A 92 0.65 -0.21 11.78
N VAL A 93 1.51 -0.84 12.57
CA VAL A 93 1.79 -2.30 12.49
C VAL A 93 0.58 -3.17 12.87
N GLU A 94 -0.45 -2.64 13.52
CA GLU A 94 -1.70 -3.38 13.80
C GLU A 94 -2.57 -3.53 12.53
N LYS A 95 -2.42 -2.64 11.52
CA LYS A 95 -3.10 -2.75 10.23
C LYS A 95 -2.45 -3.79 9.35
N ILE A 96 -3.23 -4.44 8.52
CA ILE A 96 -2.69 -5.25 7.43
C ILE A 96 -2.17 -4.30 6.36
N MET A 97 -0.86 -4.33 6.12
CA MET A 97 -0.19 -3.45 5.18
C MET A 97 -0.09 -4.13 3.82
N ILE A 98 -0.76 -3.58 2.81
CA ILE A 98 -0.84 -4.12 1.45
C ILE A 98 -0.24 -3.11 0.48
N TYR A 99 0.78 -3.52 -0.24
CA TYR A 99 1.47 -2.69 -1.24
C TYR A 99 1.49 -3.40 -2.58
N GLY A 100 1.34 -2.67 -3.66
CA GLY A 100 1.44 -3.26 -4.98
C GLY A 100 0.98 -2.39 -6.13
N GLY A 101 0.69 -3.01 -7.25
CA GLY A 101 0.30 -2.35 -8.49
C GLY A 101 -1.05 -1.63 -8.38
N PRO A 102 -1.23 -0.54 -9.14
CA PRO A 102 -2.43 0.31 -9.02
C PRO A 102 -3.72 -0.40 -9.40
N ILE A 103 -3.67 -1.41 -10.26
CA ILE A 103 -4.85 -2.14 -10.72
C ILE A 103 -5.38 -3.05 -9.60
N THR A 104 -4.51 -3.86 -9.02
CA THR A 104 -4.87 -4.74 -7.92
C THR A 104 -5.23 -3.94 -6.67
N ILE A 105 -4.46 -2.91 -6.31
CA ILE A 105 -4.79 -2.03 -5.18
C ILE A 105 -6.16 -1.37 -5.37
N GLY A 106 -6.47 -0.83 -6.56
CA GLY A 106 -7.78 -0.22 -6.82
C GLY A 106 -8.94 -1.22 -6.70
N LEU A 107 -8.75 -2.48 -7.11
CA LEU A 107 -9.73 -3.54 -6.83
C LEU A 107 -9.90 -3.78 -5.33
N LEU A 108 -8.79 -3.86 -4.58
CA LEU A 108 -8.83 -4.08 -3.13
C LEU A 108 -9.46 -2.90 -2.38
N GLU A 109 -9.24 -1.66 -2.81
CA GLU A 109 -9.91 -0.48 -2.25
C GLU A 109 -11.44 -0.59 -2.40
N TYR A 110 -11.91 -1.02 -3.58
CA TYR A 110 -13.33 -1.25 -3.80
C TYR A 110 -13.87 -2.38 -2.89
N LEU A 111 -13.15 -3.49 -2.77
CA LEU A 111 -13.56 -4.62 -1.93
C LEU A 111 -13.54 -4.27 -0.44
N ASN A 112 -12.60 -3.42 0.00
CA ASN A 112 -12.44 -3.04 1.40
C ASN A 112 -13.63 -2.25 1.97
N THR A 113 -14.50 -1.70 1.13
CA THR A 113 -15.70 -0.95 1.60
C THR A 113 -16.62 -1.77 2.50
N ASP A 114 -16.61 -3.09 2.34
CA ASP A 114 -17.46 -4.02 3.09
C ASP A 114 -16.66 -4.99 3.99
N PHE A 115 -15.35 -4.78 4.10
CA PHE A 115 -14.50 -5.58 4.99
C PHE A 115 -14.33 -4.87 6.34
N SER A 116 -14.43 -5.62 7.43
CA SER A 116 -14.52 -5.04 8.78
C SER A 116 -13.18 -4.63 9.40
N MET A 117 -12.05 -5.02 8.78
CA MET A 117 -10.72 -4.75 9.32
C MET A 117 -10.10 -3.51 8.67
N ASP A 118 -9.28 -2.80 9.44
CA ASP A 118 -8.55 -1.62 8.95
C ASP A 118 -7.32 -2.05 8.14
N LEU A 119 -7.31 -1.68 6.85
CA LEU A 119 -6.24 -2.00 5.91
C LEU A 119 -5.43 -0.75 5.56
N GLY A 120 -4.12 -0.90 5.42
CA GLY A 120 -3.25 0.08 4.77
C GLY A 120 -3.02 -0.33 3.31
N LEU A 121 -3.69 0.33 2.36
CA LEU A 121 -3.58 0.05 0.92
C LEU A 121 -2.70 1.11 0.26
N TYR A 122 -1.62 0.70 -0.40
CA TYR A 122 -0.65 1.61 -1.00
C TYR A 122 -0.22 1.15 -2.38
N SER A 123 -0.39 2.03 -3.38
CA SER A 123 0.02 1.75 -4.75
C SER A 123 1.48 2.14 -4.99
N CYS A 124 2.28 1.20 -5.52
CA CYS A 124 3.65 1.40 -5.95
C CYS A 124 4.07 0.35 -6.99
N SER A 125 5.30 0.44 -7.52
CA SER A 125 5.81 -0.60 -8.43
C SER A 125 6.05 -1.92 -7.68
N ASP A 126 5.99 -3.03 -8.40
CA ASP A 126 6.20 -4.38 -7.85
C ASP A 126 7.59 -4.51 -7.19
N GLU A 127 8.64 -3.92 -7.77
CA GLU A 127 9.98 -3.93 -7.21
C GLU A 127 10.04 -3.19 -5.87
N ASN A 128 9.37 -2.03 -5.77
CA ASN A 128 9.34 -1.25 -4.54
C ASN A 128 8.52 -1.97 -3.46
N SER A 129 7.35 -2.52 -3.82
CA SER A 129 6.52 -3.27 -2.88
C SER A 129 7.26 -4.50 -2.34
N TYR A 130 7.96 -5.24 -3.21
CA TYR A 130 8.78 -6.37 -2.81
C TYR A 130 9.92 -5.95 -1.87
N SER A 131 10.67 -4.88 -2.22
CA SER A 131 11.75 -4.36 -1.36
C SER A 131 11.27 -3.93 0.03
N LEU A 132 10.07 -3.33 0.12
CA LEU A 132 9.44 -3.03 1.41
C LEU A 132 9.03 -4.31 2.15
N GLY A 133 8.58 -5.33 1.44
CA GLY A 133 8.24 -6.65 1.97
C GLY A 133 9.46 -7.36 2.59
N GLU A 134 10.61 -7.37 1.91
CA GLU A 134 11.86 -7.92 2.45
C GLU A 134 12.29 -7.23 3.76
N ARG A 135 11.87 -6.00 3.96
CA ARG A 135 12.13 -5.22 5.19
C ARG A 135 11.07 -5.42 6.27
N GLY A 136 10.08 -6.29 6.04
CA GLY A 136 8.99 -6.57 6.98
C GLY A 136 7.97 -5.45 7.16
N LEU A 137 7.86 -4.56 6.17
CA LEU A 137 6.93 -3.41 6.18
C LEU A 137 5.62 -3.69 5.45
N VAL A 138 5.51 -4.84 4.78
CA VAL A 138 4.36 -5.26 3.98
C VAL A 138 3.92 -6.64 4.43
N ASP A 139 2.62 -6.81 4.60
CA ASP A 139 2.03 -8.10 4.97
C ASP A 139 1.55 -8.88 3.74
N ILE A 140 1.03 -8.16 2.72
CA ILE A 140 0.56 -8.74 1.46
C ILE A 140 1.07 -7.88 0.29
N LEU A 141 1.67 -8.53 -0.73
CA LEU A 141 1.89 -7.87 -2.02
C LEU A 141 0.65 -8.05 -2.89
N ALA A 142 0.26 -6.97 -3.57
CA ALA A 142 -0.82 -6.95 -4.56
C ALA A 142 -0.21 -6.76 -5.95
N LEU A 143 -0.17 -7.83 -6.77
CA LEU A 143 0.56 -7.85 -8.03
C LEU A 143 -0.39 -7.68 -9.22
N ASP A 144 -0.15 -6.67 -10.05
CA ASP A 144 -0.84 -6.49 -11.33
C ASP A 144 -0.39 -7.51 -12.39
N ASP A 145 0.83 -8.05 -12.24
CA ASP A 145 1.41 -9.10 -13.06
C ASP A 145 2.24 -10.02 -12.16
N PRO A 146 2.07 -11.34 -12.18
CA PRO A 146 2.77 -12.25 -11.28
C PRO A 146 4.27 -12.41 -11.57
N LEU A 147 4.84 -11.63 -12.51
CA LEU A 147 6.23 -11.76 -12.95
C LEU A 147 7.25 -11.72 -11.80
N ILE A 148 7.06 -10.79 -10.83
CA ILE A 148 7.95 -10.71 -9.68
C ILE A 148 7.77 -11.91 -8.74
N GLY A 149 6.55 -12.43 -8.62
CA GLY A 149 6.26 -13.65 -7.89
C GLY A 149 7.06 -14.83 -8.43
N PHE A 150 7.08 -15.03 -9.75
CA PHE A 150 7.89 -16.07 -10.41
C PHE A 150 9.39 -15.82 -10.26
N LYS A 151 9.86 -14.59 -10.49
CA LYS A 151 11.30 -14.27 -10.39
C LYS A 151 11.87 -14.47 -8.99
N LYS A 152 11.05 -14.34 -7.96
CA LYS A 152 11.45 -14.41 -6.55
C LYS A 152 10.96 -15.69 -5.86
N ASP A 153 10.41 -16.63 -6.62
CA ASP A 153 9.89 -17.92 -6.11
C ASP A 153 8.89 -17.73 -4.95
N LEU A 154 7.97 -16.78 -5.10
CA LEU A 154 6.97 -16.46 -4.09
C LEU A 154 5.70 -17.29 -4.32
N GLU A 155 5.12 -17.82 -3.26
CA GLU A 155 3.77 -18.38 -3.30
C GLU A 155 2.76 -17.25 -3.46
N PHE A 156 2.02 -17.23 -4.55
CA PHE A 156 0.98 -16.24 -4.78
C PHE A 156 -0.41 -16.87 -4.93
N VAL A 157 -1.41 -16.13 -4.52
CA VAL A 157 -2.82 -16.48 -4.62
C VAL A 157 -3.43 -15.72 -5.80
N PRO A 158 -3.75 -16.39 -6.92
CA PRO A 158 -4.42 -15.75 -8.06
C PRO A 158 -5.85 -15.40 -7.67
N ILE A 159 -6.26 -14.16 -7.96
CA ILE A 159 -7.59 -13.65 -7.59
C ILE A 159 -8.49 -13.39 -8.79
N ALA A 160 -7.93 -12.91 -9.90
CA ALA A 160 -8.67 -12.68 -11.12
C ALA A 160 -7.76 -12.64 -12.36
N HIS A 161 -8.36 -12.76 -13.55
CA HIS A 161 -7.72 -12.43 -14.81
C HIS A 161 -8.10 -11.02 -15.24
N ASP A 162 -7.12 -10.32 -15.81
CA ASP A 162 -7.29 -9.09 -16.56
C ASP A 162 -6.66 -9.24 -17.95
N HIS A 163 -6.86 -8.27 -18.83
CA HIS A 163 -6.26 -8.20 -20.15
C HIS A 163 -5.95 -6.75 -20.50
N LEU A 164 -5.25 -6.53 -21.59
CA LEU A 164 -4.97 -5.19 -22.07
C LEU A 164 -5.90 -4.82 -23.22
N VAL A 165 -6.32 -3.56 -23.25
CA VAL A 165 -7.07 -2.94 -24.34
C VAL A 165 -6.22 -1.85 -25.00
N LEU A 166 -6.33 -1.75 -26.32
CA LEU A 166 -5.66 -0.71 -27.09
C LEU A 166 -6.40 0.62 -26.94
N ILE A 167 -5.69 1.64 -26.52
CA ILE A 167 -6.19 3.00 -26.33
C ILE A 167 -5.65 3.93 -27.40
N THR A 168 -6.51 4.78 -27.96
CA THR A 168 -6.17 5.87 -28.88
C THR A 168 -7.08 7.08 -28.64
N ASN A 169 -6.74 8.23 -29.19
CA ASN A 169 -7.60 9.41 -29.21
C ASN A 169 -8.58 9.42 -30.40
N ASP A 170 -8.34 8.63 -31.42
CA ASP A 170 -9.15 8.65 -32.62
C ASP A 170 -10.45 7.88 -32.41
N LYS A 171 -11.56 8.62 -32.22
CA LYS A 171 -12.89 8.05 -32.02
C LYS A 171 -13.35 7.16 -33.17
N ASN A 172 -12.86 7.39 -34.39
CA ASN A 172 -13.20 6.59 -35.56
C ASN A 172 -12.34 5.32 -35.65
N LEU A 173 -11.17 5.29 -34.98
CA LEU A 173 -10.26 4.15 -34.95
C LEU A 173 -10.46 3.24 -33.74
N GLU A 174 -11.18 3.70 -32.70
CA GLU A 174 -11.40 2.89 -31.50
C GLU A 174 -12.16 1.58 -31.77
N ASN A 175 -12.98 1.49 -32.85
CA ASN A 175 -13.85 0.35 -33.06
C ASN A 175 -13.92 -0.20 -34.49
N GLU A 176 -13.46 0.47 -35.55
CA GLU A 176 -13.77 0.06 -36.93
C GLU A 176 -12.56 -0.28 -37.80
N ASN A 177 -11.38 0.27 -37.53
CA ASN A 177 -10.22 0.14 -38.42
C ASN A 177 -9.09 -0.76 -37.90
N ILE A 178 -9.07 -1.12 -36.62
CA ILE A 178 -8.09 -2.04 -36.03
C ILE A 178 -8.80 -3.35 -35.69
N LYS A 179 -8.77 -4.30 -36.60
CA LYS A 179 -9.45 -5.60 -36.48
C LYS A 179 -8.48 -6.78 -36.50
N TYR A 180 -7.33 -6.59 -37.10
CA TYR A 180 -6.34 -7.63 -37.31
C TYR A 180 -5.00 -7.18 -36.72
N LEU A 181 -4.15 -8.15 -36.39
CA LEU A 181 -2.83 -7.87 -35.82
C LEU A 181 -2.01 -6.98 -36.77
N ASP A 182 -2.10 -7.20 -38.07
CA ASP A 182 -1.39 -6.40 -39.09
C ASP A 182 -1.73 -4.91 -39.06
N ASP A 183 -2.90 -4.55 -38.57
CA ASP A 183 -3.31 -3.14 -38.41
C ASP A 183 -2.47 -2.39 -37.35
N LEU A 184 -1.75 -3.13 -36.50
CA LEU A 184 -0.84 -2.56 -35.48
C LEU A 184 0.56 -2.25 -36.04
N ASN A 185 0.83 -2.65 -37.28
CA ASN A 185 2.14 -2.48 -37.91
C ASN A 185 2.45 -0.99 -38.16
N ASN A 186 3.68 -0.57 -37.84
CA ASN A 186 4.18 0.80 -37.97
C ASN A 186 3.47 1.84 -37.08
N LEU A 187 2.69 1.42 -36.09
CA LEU A 187 2.10 2.34 -35.15
C LEU A 187 3.12 2.88 -34.12
N LYS A 188 2.81 4.06 -33.57
CA LYS A 188 3.59 4.71 -32.52
C LYS A 188 2.93 4.50 -31.17
N PHE A 189 3.66 3.90 -30.24
CA PHE A 189 3.13 3.58 -28.91
C PHE A 189 3.81 4.40 -27.82
N VAL A 190 3.12 4.54 -26.70
CA VAL A 190 3.73 4.86 -25.43
C VAL A 190 3.63 3.66 -24.50
N SER A 191 4.67 3.50 -23.66
CA SER A 191 4.77 2.39 -22.72
C SER A 191 4.58 2.87 -21.29
N VAL A 192 4.28 1.94 -20.37
CA VAL A 192 4.23 2.16 -18.92
C VAL A 192 5.15 1.15 -18.24
N THR A 193 6.05 1.65 -17.42
CA THR A 193 7.04 0.81 -16.72
C THR A 193 6.37 -0.17 -15.74
N GLY A 194 6.86 -1.41 -15.70
CA GLY A 194 6.47 -2.40 -14.69
C GLY A 194 5.01 -2.86 -14.78
N THR A 195 4.44 -2.93 -16.00
CA THR A 195 3.07 -3.38 -16.24
C THR A 195 3.01 -4.60 -17.15
N ALA A 196 1.83 -5.21 -17.25
CA ALA A 196 1.56 -6.34 -18.15
C ALA A 196 1.70 -5.98 -19.66
N GLN A 197 1.96 -4.72 -20.03
CA GLN A 197 2.23 -4.30 -21.40
C GLN A 197 3.34 -5.10 -22.10
N ARG A 198 4.28 -5.66 -21.32
CA ARG A 198 5.29 -6.58 -21.88
C ARG A 198 4.68 -7.70 -22.73
N LEU A 199 3.47 -8.17 -22.38
CA LEU A 199 2.76 -9.22 -23.14
C LEU A 199 2.37 -8.73 -24.53
N ALA A 200 1.88 -7.48 -24.62
CA ALA A 200 1.58 -6.88 -25.93
C ALA A 200 2.86 -6.69 -26.76
N TRP A 201 3.93 -6.20 -26.18
CA TRP A 201 5.21 -6.03 -26.89
C TRP A 201 5.78 -7.36 -27.35
N GLN A 202 5.77 -8.39 -26.51
CA GLN A 202 6.20 -9.74 -26.89
C GLN A 202 5.35 -10.33 -28.02
N THR A 203 4.04 -10.06 -28.02
CA THR A 203 3.14 -10.49 -29.10
C THR A 203 3.48 -9.80 -30.42
N LEU A 204 3.70 -8.49 -30.40
CA LEU A 204 4.08 -7.74 -31.61
C LEU A 204 5.44 -8.17 -32.14
N GLU A 205 6.44 -8.31 -31.28
CA GLU A 205 7.78 -8.77 -31.62
C GLU A 205 7.76 -10.21 -32.17
N GLY A 206 7.01 -11.11 -31.52
CA GLY A 206 6.90 -12.50 -31.93
C GLY A 206 6.17 -12.73 -33.29
N ASN A 207 5.46 -11.71 -33.78
CA ASN A 207 4.83 -11.70 -35.12
C ASN A 207 5.53 -10.77 -36.12
N ASP A 208 6.80 -10.41 -35.85
CA ASP A 208 7.62 -9.57 -36.74
C ASP A 208 6.99 -8.21 -37.08
N MET A 209 6.18 -7.66 -36.16
CA MET A 209 5.56 -6.35 -36.33
C MET A 209 6.55 -5.22 -36.11
N ASN A 210 6.57 -4.25 -37.01
CA ASN A 210 7.30 -3.00 -36.78
C ASN A 210 6.47 -2.05 -35.92
N PHE A 211 6.98 -1.64 -34.79
CA PHE A 211 6.36 -0.63 -33.92
C PHE A 211 7.41 0.23 -33.24
N ASN A 212 7.01 1.40 -32.76
CA ASN A 212 7.94 2.34 -32.12
C ASN A 212 7.37 2.84 -30.78
N ILE A 213 8.07 2.57 -29.70
CA ILE A 213 7.78 3.15 -28.38
C ILE A 213 8.46 4.52 -28.31
N ILE A 214 7.66 5.58 -28.46
CA ILE A 214 8.16 6.96 -28.53
C ILE A 214 8.37 7.59 -27.16
N LYS A 215 7.73 7.05 -26.10
CA LYS A 215 7.82 7.55 -24.74
C LYS A 215 7.40 6.48 -23.73
N THR A 216 8.03 6.52 -22.53
CA THR A 216 7.67 5.65 -21.39
C THR A 216 7.19 6.51 -20.23
N PHE A 217 6.14 6.04 -19.55
CA PHE A 217 5.54 6.65 -18.36
C PHE A 217 5.68 5.72 -17.15
N ASN A 218 5.57 6.27 -15.96
CA ASN A 218 5.50 5.51 -14.71
C ASN A 218 4.06 5.27 -14.22
N SER A 219 3.07 5.85 -14.91
CA SER A 219 1.65 5.80 -14.53
C SER A 219 0.80 5.52 -15.76
N GLN A 220 -0.12 4.54 -15.62
CA GLN A 220 -1.10 4.22 -16.67
C GLN A 220 -2.02 5.42 -16.96
N TYR A 221 -2.38 6.18 -15.92
CA TYR A 221 -3.22 7.37 -16.08
C TYR A 221 -2.53 8.48 -16.89
N ASP A 222 -1.23 8.71 -16.67
CA ASP A 222 -0.48 9.71 -17.44
C ASP A 222 -0.30 9.28 -18.90
N ALA A 223 -0.05 7.98 -19.14
CA ALA A 223 -0.02 7.43 -20.50
C ALA A 223 -1.39 7.59 -21.19
N PHE A 224 -2.48 7.27 -20.49
CA PHE A 224 -3.85 7.48 -20.98
C PHE A 224 -4.10 8.94 -21.35
N LYS A 225 -3.82 9.89 -20.46
CA LYS A 225 -3.98 11.34 -20.73
C LYS A 225 -3.15 11.80 -21.93
N PHE A 226 -1.91 11.33 -22.02
CA PHE A 226 -1.03 11.68 -23.13
C PHE A 226 -1.62 11.19 -24.46
N VAL A 227 -2.05 9.92 -24.54
CA VAL A 227 -2.65 9.34 -25.74
C VAL A 227 -3.95 10.06 -26.12
N LYS A 228 -4.84 10.32 -25.15
CA LYS A 228 -6.12 11.03 -25.39
C LYS A 228 -5.93 12.48 -25.89
N ASN A 229 -4.78 13.10 -25.65
CA ASN A 229 -4.43 14.45 -26.14
C ASN A 229 -3.49 14.45 -27.35
N SER A 230 -3.17 13.27 -27.90
CA SER A 230 -2.25 13.10 -29.03
C SER A 230 -2.98 12.52 -30.23
N LYS A 231 -2.44 12.74 -31.45
CA LYS A 231 -2.96 12.12 -32.69
C LYS A 231 -2.06 10.97 -33.10
N SER A 232 -2.66 9.86 -33.54
CA SER A 232 -1.94 8.70 -34.07
C SER A 232 -0.90 8.12 -33.09
N ILE A 233 -1.19 8.17 -31.82
CA ILE A 233 -0.42 7.55 -30.73
C ILE A 233 -1.31 6.58 -29.98
N TYR A 234 -0.75 5.44 -29.59
CA TYR A 234 -1.47 4.32 -29.02
C TYR A 234 -0.79 3.86 -27.73
N THR A 235 -1.53 3.14 -26.89
CA THR A 235 -1.00 2.42 -25.74
C THR A 235 -1.90 1.24 -25.39
N PHE A 236 -1.36 0.25 -24.70
CA PHE A 236 -2.14 -0.84 -24.14
C PHE A 236 -2.30 -0.61 -22.65
N LEU A 237 -3.52 -0.62 -22.11
CA LEU A 237 -3.82 -0.45 -20.70
C LEU A 237 -4.80 -1.53 -20.21
N ASN A 238 -4.88 -1.73 -18.92
CA ASN A 238 -5.72 -2.76 -18.30
C ASN A 238 -7.22 -2.56 -18.60
N GLY A 239 -7.84 -3.58 -19.19
CA GLY A 239 -9.24 -3.55 -19.63
C GLY A 239 -10.25 -3.46 -18.50
N SER A 240 -9.88 -3.85 -17.27
CA SER A 240 -10.69 -3.66 -16.07
C SER A 240 -10.89 -2.18 -15.71
N PHE A 241 -9.92 -1.30 -16.02
CA PHE A 241 -9.95 0.13 -15.68
C PHE A 241 -10.19 1.05 -16.90
N PHE A 242 -9.80 0.61 -18.08
CA PHE A 242 -9.88 1.41 -19.29
C PHE A 242 -10.76 0.75 -20.34
N LYS A 243 -11.46 1.56 -21.11
CA LYS A 243 -12.22 1.07 -22.28
C LYS A 243 -11.43 1.33 -23.55
N GLY A 244 -11.26 0.31 -24.38
CA GLY A 244 -10.51 0.38 -25.62
C GLY A 244 -10.82 -0.80 -26.54
N ASN A 245 -9.96 -1.04 -27.54
CA ASN A 245 -10.09 -2.14 -28.49
C ASN A 245 -9.44 -3.41 -27.94
N ASP A 246 -10.16 -4.53 -27.97
CA ASP A 246 -9.78 -5.85 -27.42
C ASP A 246 -8.84 -6.65 -28.37
N ILE A 247 -8.13 -6.00 -29.31
CA ILE A 247 -7.35 -6.64 -30.38
C ILE A 247 -6.36 -7.71 -29.90
N LEU A 248 -5.73 -7.52 -28.74
CA LEU A 248 -4.79 -8.46 -28.12
C LEU A 248 -5.33 -9.06 -26.81
N LYS A 249 -6.65 -9.17 -26.67
CA LYS A 249 -7.26 -9.64 -25.43
C LYS A 249 -6.74 -11.00 -24.97
N ARG A 250 -6.63 -11.96 -25.90
CA ARG A 250 -6.18 -13.33 -25.58
C ARG A 250 -4.68 -13.38 -25.27
N GLU A 251 -3.89 -12.67 -26.04
CA GLU A 251 -2.44 -12.63 -25.96
C GLU A 251 -1.94 -11.89 -24.72
N THR A 252 -2.77 -11.00 -24.19
CA THR A 252 -2.45 -10.18 -23.03
C THR A 252 -3.23 -10.56 -21.76
N GLU A 253 -4.00 -11.67 -21.80
CA GLU A 253 -4.65 -12.19 -20.58
C GLU A 253 -3.58 -12.56 -19.55
N HIS A 254 -3.69 -11.98 -18.37
CA HIS A 254 -2.76 -12.19 -17.27
C HIS A 254 -3.52 -12.27 -15.94
N VAL A 255 -2.84 -12.78 -14.93
CA VAL A 255 -3.41 -12.97 -13.60
C VAL A 255 -2.98 -11.85 -12.68
N ILE A 256 -3.93 -11.25 -11.96
CA ILE A 256 -3.64 -10.42 -10.81
C ILE A 256 -3.66 -11.29 -9.54
N SER A 257 -2.76 -11.02 -8.60
CA SER A 257 -2.47 -11.94 -7.52
C SER A 257 -2.16 -11.25 -6.21
N LEU A 258 -2.35 -11.97 -5.10
CA LEU A 258 -1.90 -11.59 -3.77
C LEU A 258 -0.76 -12.51 -3.32
N VAL A 259 0.28 -11.95 -2.69
CA VAL A 259 1.35 -12.71 -2.07
C VAL A 259 1.35 -12.45 -0.57
N PRO A 260 0.89 -13.40 0.26
CA PRO A 260 0.96 -13.25 1.71
C PRO A 260 2.40 -13.42 2.19
N LEU A 261 3.05 -12.32 2.59
CA LEU A 261 4.40 -12.34 3.16
C LEU A 261 4.38 -12.62 4.66
N ASN A 262 3.31 -12.23 5.36
CA ASN A 262 3.16 -12.41 6.80
C ASN A 262 1.89 -13.23 7.12
N LYS A 263 1.94 -14.52 6.81
CA LYS A 263 0.80 -15.46 6.96
C LYS A 263 0.34 -15.62 8.41
N ASP A 264 1.23 -15.36 9.38
CA ASP A 264 0.93 -15.53 10.82
C ASP A 264 0.26 -14.29 11.43
N LYS A 265 0.21 -13.18 10.71
CA LYS A 265 -0.46 -11.97 11.19
C LYS A 265 -1.98 -12.16 11.16
N GLU A 266 -2.63 -11.83 12.29
CA GLU A 266 -4.08 -11.88 12.45
C GLU A 266 -4.78 -11.09 11.31
N GLY A 267 -5.76 -11.71 10.65
CA GLY A 267 -6.56 -11.12 9.60
C GLY A 267 -6.00 -11.27 8.17
N VAL A 268 -4.74 -11.63 7.97
CA VAL A 268 -4.15 -11.77 6.62
C VAL A 268 -4.88 -12.87 5.83
N ASN A 269 -5.02 -14.05 6.41
CA ASN A 269 -5.72 -15.16 5.75
C ASN A 269 -7.22 -14.88 5.60
N GLU A 270 -7.85 -14.26 6.61
CA GLU A 270 -9.26 -13.85 6.54
C GLU A 270 -9.51 -12.86 5.40
N PHE A 271 -8.59 -11.91 5.20
CA PHE A 271 -8.70 -10.97 4.09
C PHE A 271 -8.56 -11.65 2.72
N ILE A 272 -7.61 -12.56 2.57
CA ILE A 272 -7.41 -13.31 1.32
C ILE A 272 -8.67 -14.16 1.02
N ASP A 273 -9.21 -14.85 2.01
CA ASP A 273 -10.44 -15.63 1.88
C ASP A 273 -11.63 -14.75 1.50
N TYR A 274 -11.73 -13.56 2.11
CA TYR A 274 -12.76 -12.58 1.75
C TYR A 274 -12.64 -12.15 0.28
N VAL A 275 -11.43 -11.85 -0.22
CA VAL A 275 -11.19 -11.49 -1.62
C VAL A 275 -11.60 -12.63 -2.55
N LEU A 276 -11.16 -13.86 -2.25
CA LEU A 276 -11.50 -15.05 -3.06
C LEU A 276 -13.00 -15.33 -3.11
N ASN A 277 -13.73 -15.02 -2.05
CA ASN A 277 -15.18 -15.19 -1.98
C ASN A 277 -15.96 -14.00 -2.61
N SER A 278 -15.28 -12.89 -2.95
CA SER A 278 -15.90 -11.67 -3.50
C SER A 278 -16.05 -11.69 -5.04
N GLN A 279 -16.26 -12.85 -5.65
CA GLN A 279 -16.25 -13.06 -7.11
C GLN A 279 -17.21 -12.16 -7.88
N GLU A 280 -18.46 -11.97 -7.39
CA GLU A 280 -19.43 -11.10 -8.04
C GLU A 280 -18.98 -9.63 -8.04
N LYS A 281 -18.36 -9.19 -6.95
CA LYS A 281 -17.82 -7.83 -6.83
C LYS A 281 -16.64 -7.62 -7.76
N ILE A 282 -15.73 -8.61 -7.82
CA ILE A 282 -14.59 -8.62 -8.74
C ILE A 282 -15.07 -8.52 -10.20
N ALA A 283 -16.08 -9.32 -10.57
CA ALA A 283 -16.67 -9.29 -11.93
C ALA A 283 -17.30 -7.92 -12.26
N LYS A 284 -17.96 -7.27 -11.29
CA LYS A 284 -18.54 -5.91 -11.46
C LYS A 284 -17.47 -4.85 -11.73
N GLN A 285 -16.23 -5.07 -11.31
CA GLN A 285 -15.10 -4.18 -11.59
C GLN A 285 -14.40 -4.49 -12.93
N GLY A 286 -14.98 -5.34 -13.79
CA GLY A 286 -14.45 -5.64 -15.12
C GLY A 286 -13.41 -6.74 -15.18
N PHE A 287 -13.08 -7.37 -14.06
CA PHE A 287 -12.19 -8.52 -14.01
C PHE A 287 -12.93 -9.85 -14.23
N LYS A 288 -12.21 -10.87 -14.68
CA LYS A 288 -12.72 -12.25 -14.73
C LYS A 288 -12.24 -13.00 -13.48
N PRO A 289 -13.12 -13.26 -12.48
CA PRO A 289 -12.71 -13.88 -11.21
C PRO A 289 -12.18 -15.29 -11.42
N ILE A 290 -11.22 -15.68 -10.59
CA ILE A 290 -10.73 -17.06 -10.50
C ILE A 290 -11.51 -17.76 -9.37
N LYS A 291 -12.14 -18.87 -9.70
CA LYS A 291 -12.85 -19.67 -8.69
C LYS A 291 -11.84 -20.26 -7.70
N PRO A 292 -12.06 -20.14 -6.37
CA PRO A 292 -11.24 -20.83 -5.40
C PRO A 292 -11.25 -22.32 -5.69
N TRP A 293 -10.07 -22.94 -5.65
CA TRP A 293 -9.98 -24.39 -5.71
C TRP A 293 -10.66 -24.93 -4.46
N LYS A 294 -11.74 -25.69 -4.64
CA LYS A 294 -12.29 -26.49 -3.54
C LYS A 294 -11.31 -27.64 -3.32
N ILE A 295 -10.49 -27.52 -2.27
CA ILE A 295 -9.70 -28.65 -1.74
C ILE A 295 -10.63 -29.62 -1.04
#